data_900d48b8c816913cb8e6523f2cbe2920
#
_entry.id   900d48b8c816913cb8e6523f2cbe2920
#
_cell.length_a   1.000
_cell.length_b   1.000
_cell.length_c   1.000
_cell.angle_alpha   90.00
_cell.angle_beta   90.00
_cell.angle_gamma   90.00
#
_symmetry.space_group_name_H-M   'P 1'
#
loop_
_entity.id
_entity.type
_entity.pdbx_description
1 polymer ?
#
loop_
_entity_poly.entity_id
_entity_poly.type
_entity_poly.pdbx_seq_one_letter_code
_entity_poly.pdbx_strand_id
1 'polypeptide(L)'
;MIIYIHGFASSGFGSKAEKLKEYFENEVLTISLPTIPNLAIDTLEQIIEAFQNKEEDVHLIGSSLGGFYALFLANKYNLKAVLINPAVNPAGTLDVYEGVDFVTNHYDKSRFEFNQNHIKSLKNYEVDFIKNPENFLTLLQEDDEVLDFTEAAEKLEETELIIEEGGNHSFEDIERYFRKISTFFR
;
A
#
# COMPACT_ATOMS: atom_id res chain seq x y z
N MET A 1 5.83 12.01 -10.24
CA MET A 1 4.41 11.55 -10.03
C MET A 1 4.34 10.60 -8.83
N ILE A 2 3.44 10.83 -7.88
CA ILE A 2 3.18 9.93 -6.75
C ILE A 2 1.96 9.07 -7.09
N ILE A 3 2.03 7.75 -6.89
CA ILE A 3 0.88 6.84 -7.06
C ILE A 3 0.46 6.35 -5.67
N TYR A 4 -0.77 6.68 -5.24
CA TYR A 4 -1.34 6.16 -4.00
C TYR A 4 -2.09 4.84 -4.26
N ILE A 5 -1.72 3.81 -3.49
CA ILE A 5 -2.24 2.45 -3.56
C ILE A 5 -3.03 2.17 -2.29
N HIS A 6 -4.35 2.08 -2.42
CA HIS A 6 -5.26 1.86 -1.28
C HIS A 6 -5.24 0.41 -0.77
N GLY A 7 -5.75 0.21 0.44
CA GLY A 7 -5.87 -1.11 1.06
C GLY A 7 -6.99 -1.98 0.49
N PHE A 8 -7.10 -3.21 1.05
CA PHE A 8 -8.14 -4.18 0.68
C PHE A 8 -9.55 -3.62 0.92
N ALA A 9 -10.48 -3.96 0.03
CA ALA A 9 -11.89 -3.52 0.11
C ALA A 9 -12.07 -2.00 0.29
N SER A 10 -11.19 -1.19 -0.30
CA SER A 10 -11.18 0.27 -0.22
C SER A 10 -11.23 0.89 -1.63
N SER A 11 -10.87 2.17 -1.76
CA SER A 11 -10.98 2.94 -3.00
C SER A 11 -9.90 4.03 -3.08
N GLY A 12 -9.56 4.44 -4.30
CA GLY A 12 -8.77 5.65 -4.58
C GLY A 12 -9.49 6.98 -4.25
N PHE A 13 -10.73 6.91 -3.73
CA PHE A 13 -11.53 8.05 -3.27
C PHE A 13 -11.80 8.00 -1.75
N GLY A 14 -11.12 7.12 -1.01
CA GLY A 14 -11.24 7.07 0.44
C GLY A 14 -10.57 8.26 1.13
N SER A 15 -10.84 8.42 2.43
CA SER A 15 -10.38 9.57 3.23
C SER A 15 -8.87 9.85 3.11
N LYS A 16 -8.02 8.81 3.14
CA LYS A 16 -6.57 8.97 2.99
C LYS A 16 -6.19 9.49 1.60
N ALA A 17 -6.86 9.03 0.55
CA ALA A 17 -6.67 9.51 -0.81
C ALA A 17 -7.04 11.00 -0.95
N GLU A 18 -8.13 11.42 -0.32
CA GLU A 18 -8.55 12.82 -0.31
C GLU A 18 -7.52 13.71 0.38
N LYS A 19 -7.04 13.32 1.56
CA LYS A 19 -5.99 14.06 2.29
C LYS A 19 -4.68 14.17 1.49
N LEU A 20 -4.28 13.10 0.80
CA LEU A 20 -3.11 13.13 -0.08
C LEU A 20 -3.31 14.05 -1.28
N LYS A 21 -4.50 14.05 -1.91
CA LYS A 21 -4.82 14.97 -3.00
C LYS A 21 -4.83 16.43 -2.56
N GLU A 22 -5.32 16.71 -1.37
CA GLU A 22 -5.33 18.07 -0.82
C GLU A 22 -3.90 18.60 -0.62
N TYR A 23 -2.98 17.75 -0.17
CA TYR A 23 -1.60 18.17 0.11
C TYR A 23 -0.69 18.17 -1.13
N PHE A 24 -0.74 17.11 -1.94
CA PHE A 24 0.15 16.90 -3.09
C PHE A 24 -0.46 17.42 -4.40
N GLU A 25 -1.72 17.86 -4.40
CA GLU A 25 -2.43 18.42 -5.55
C GLU A 25 -2.31 17.55 -6.81
N ASN A 26 -1.72 18.10 -7.88
CA ASN A 26 -1.56 17.43 -9.17
C ASN A 26 -0.39 16.43 -9.21
N GLU A 27 0.39 16.31 -8.13
CA GLU A 27 1.52 15.40 -8.06
C GLU A 27 1.13 13.98 -7.62
N VAL A 28 -0.12 13.76 -7.17
CA VAL A 28 -0.60 12.45 -6.72
C VAL A 28 -1.72 11.90 -7.58
N LEU A 29 -1.54 10.66 -8.05
CA LEU A 29 -2.56 9.87 -8.71
C LEU A 29 -3.16 8.88 -7.70
N THR A 30 -4.46 8.96 -7.46
CA THR A 30 -5.20 8.00 -6.64
C THR A 30 -6.18 7.24 -7.52
N ILE A 31 -6.03 5.93 -7.59
CA ILE A 31 -6.84 5.07 -8.45
C ILE A 31 -7.55 4.01 -7.62
N SER A 32 -8.77 3.67 -8.01
CA SER A 32 -9.45 2.50 -7.48
C SER A 32 -9.00 1.27 -8.24
N LEU A 33 -8.34 0.36 -7.54
CA LEU A 33 -7.76 -0.84 -8.13
C LEU A 33 -8.79 -1.96 -8.25
N PRO A 34 -8.63 -2.88 -9.23
CA PRO A 34 -9.33 -4.14 -9.22
C PRO A 34 -9.10 -4.90 -7.91
N THR A 35 -10.12 -5.63 -7.46
CA THR A 35 -10.04 -6.45 -6.24
C THR A 35 -9.24 -7.74 -6.45
N ILE A 36 -9.01 -8.15 -7.69
CA ILE A 36 -8.20 -9.32 -8.07
C ILE A 36 -6.72 -8.92 -8.05
N PRO A 37 -5.87 -9.56 -7.21
CA PRO A 37 -4.48 -9.14 -7.01
C PRO A 37 -3.67 -9.04 -8.30
N ASN A 38 -3.75 -10.03 -9.19
CA ASN A 38 -3.01 -10.01 -10.46
C ASN A 38 -3.41 -8.80 -11.32
N LEU A 39 -4.70 -8.49 -11.42
CA LEU A 39 -5.17 -7.34 -12.21
C LEU A 39 -4.80 -6.00 -11.54
N ALA A 40 -4.76 -5.96 -10.21
CA ALA A 40 -4.31 -4.77 -9.49
C ALA A 40 -2.83 -4.48 -9.80
N ILE A 41 -1.98 -5.50 -9.72
CA ILE A 41 -0.55 -5.37 -10.06
C ILE A 41 -0.36 -5.01 -11.52
N ASP A 42 -1.01 -5.72 -12.47
CA ASP A 42 -0.94 -5.39 -13.91
C ASP A 42 -1.31 -3.93 -14.18
N THR A 43 -2.38 -3.44 -13.53
CA THR A 43 -2.81 -2.04 -13.68
C THR A 43 -1.74 -1.07 -13.18
N LEU A 44 -1.17 -1.35 -12.01
CA LEU A 44 -0.13 -0.51 -11.41
C LEU A 44 1.15 -0.51 -12.25
N GLU A 45 1.57 -1.68 -12.77
CA GLU A 45 2.74 -1.79 -13.65
C GLU A 45 2.58 -0.98 -14.93
N GLN A 46 1.42 -1.09 -15.59
CA GLN A 46 1.13 -0.30 -16.80
C GLN A 46 1.18 1.21 -16.53
N ILE A 47 0.70 1.66 -15.37
CA ILE A 47 0.74 3.07 -14.99
C ILE A 47 2.17 3.52 -14.70
N ILE A 48 2.94 2.74 -13.92
CA ILE A 48 4.34 3.03 -13.62
C ILE A 48 5.13 3.15 -14.93
N GLU A 49 5.02 2.17 -15.82
CA GLU A 49 5.71 2.15 -17.10
C GLU A 49 5.29 3.32 -18.01
N ALA A 50 4.00 3.70 -17.99
CA ALA A 50 3.53 4.84 -18.77
C ALA A 50 4.13 6.18 -18.33
N PHE A 51 4.37 6.38 -17.03
CA PHE A 51 5.04 7.57 -16.51
C PHE A 51 6.56 7.51 -16.74
N GLN A 52 7.20 6.36 -16.49
CA GLN A 52 8.64 6.18 -16.73
C GLN A 52 9.00 6.39 -18.21
N ASN A 53 8.14 5.94 -19.14
CA ASN A 53 8.34 6.17 -20.57
C ASN A 53 8.25 7.65 -20.97
N LYS A 54 7.76 8.51 -20.10
CA LYS A 54 7.75 9.98 -20.25
C LYS A 54 8.87 10.67 -19.49
N GLU A 55 9.84 9.89 -18.99
CA GLU A 55 10.94 10.39 -18.16
C GLU A 55 10.48 11.08 -16.86
N GLU A 56 9.29 10.68 -16.33
CA GLU A 56 8.78 11.18 -15.06
C GLU A 56 9.28 10.29 -13.91
N ASP A 57 9.77 10.91 -12.84
CA ASP A 57 10.06 10.20 -11.59
C ASP A 57 8.74 9.69 -10.98
N VAL A 58 8.72 8.41 -10.63
CA VAL A 58 7.56 7.75 -10.02
C VAL A 58 7.89 7.36 -8.59
N HIS A 59 6.98 7.70 -7.67
CA HIS A 59 7.04 7.32 -6.27
C HIS A 59 5.73 6.66 -5.84
N LEU A 60 5.78 5.79 -4.84
CA LEU A 60 4.61 5.06 -4.37
C LEU A 60 4.27 5.43 -2.92
N ILE A 61 2.97 5.52 -2.61
CA ILE A 61 2.47 5.53 -1.23
C ILE A 61 1.46 4.39 -1.13
N GLY A 62 1.74 3.38 -0.31
CA GLY A 62 0.86 2.24 -0.13
C GLY A 62 0.37 2.09 1.30
N SER A 63 -0.92 1.79 1.49
CA SER A 63 -1.51 1.55 2.81
C SER A 63 -2.08 0.14 2.92
N SER A 64 -1.79 -0.58 4.01
CA SER A 64 -2.30 -1.94 4.25
C SER A 64 -1.90 -2.89 3.10
N LEU A 65 -2.86 -3.57 2.43
CA LEU A 65 -2.59 -4.36 1.21
C LEU A 65 -1.92 -3.51 0.11
N GLY A 66 -2.26 -2.22 0.00
CA GLY A 66 -1.58 -1.31 -0.92
C GLY A 66 -0.11 -1.10 -0.56
N GLY A 67 0.25 -1.19 0.72
CA GLY A 67 1.63 -1.20 1.20
C GLY A 67 2.40 -2.43 0.74
N PHE A 68 1.77 -3.60 0.75
CA PHE A 68 2.32 -4.83 0.19
C PHE A 68 2.61 -4.71 -1.31
N TYR A 69 1.66 -4.16 -2.09
CA TYR A 69 1.86 -3.92 -3.51
C TYR A 69 2.95 -2.87 -3.76
N ALA A 70 2.98 -1.81 -2.96
CA ALA A 70 4.02 -0.78 -3.08
C ALA A 70 5.42 -1.33 -2.79
N LEU A 71 5.56 -2.20 -1.79
CA LEU A 71 6.83 -2.88 -1.47
C LEU A 71 7.32 -3.70 -2.66
N PHE A 72 6.45 -4.55 -3.23
CA PHE A 72 6.78 -5.36 -4.40
C PHE A 72 7.20 -4.50 -5.61
N LEU A 73 6.36 -3.52 -5.97
CA LEU A 73 6.58 -2.70 -7.16
C LEU A 73 7.80 -1.79 -7.01
N ALA A 74 8.01 -1.18 -5.85
CA ALA A 74 9.18 -0.36 -5.61
C ALA A 74 10.47 -1.19 -5.63
N ASN A 75 10.45 -2.39 -5.07
CA ASN A 75 11.58 -3.32 -5.14
C ASN A 75 11.87 -3.81 -6.57
N LYS A 76 10.82 -3.99 -7.39
CA LYS A 76 10.92 -4.41 -8.81
C LYS A 76 11.47 -3.29 -9.70
N TYR A 77 10.91 -2.10 -9.59
CA TYR A 77 11.19 -0.96 -10.48
C TYR A 77 12.23 0.03 -9.90
N ASN A 78 12.80 -0.27 -8.74
CA ASN A 78 13.75 0.60 -8.03
C ASN A 78 13.18 2.01 -7.77
N LEU A 79 11.99 2.09 -7.18
CA LEU A 79 11.29 3.33 -6.87
C LEU A 79 11.41 3.65 -5.38
N LYS A 80 11.22 4.92 -5.01
CA LYS A 80 10.98 5.29 -3.62
C LYS A 80 9.52 4.98 -3.25
N ALA A 81 9.31 4.43 -2.05
CA ALA A 81 7.97 4.10 -1.54
C ALA A 81 7.80 4.45 -0.06
N VAL A 82 6.61 4.95 0.27
CA VAL A 82 6.14 5.11 1.65
C VAL A 82 5.11 4.02 1.94
N LEU A 83 5.36 3.25 2.99
CA LEU A 83 4.54 2.13 3.43
C LEU A 83 3.81 2.53 4.72
N ILE A 84 2.49 2.52 4.72
CA ILE A 84 1.64 2.96 5.84
C ILE A 84 0.89 1.77 6.39
N ASN A 85 1.21 1.33 7.61
CA ASN A 85 0.69 0.09 8.20
C ASN A 85 0.60 -1.02 7.15
N PRO A 86 1.72 -1.39 6.48
CA PRO A 86 1.68 -2.31 5.35
C PRO A 86 1.39 -3.74 5.81
N ALA A 87 0.58 -4.47 5.04
CA ALA A 87 0.53 -5.91 5.17
C ALA A 87 1.84 -6.51 4.64
N VAL A 88 2.46 -7.40 5.39
CA VAL A 88 3.68 -8.13 4.98
C VAL A 88 3.41 -9.61 4.73
N ASN A 89 2.29 -10.12 5.23
CA ASN A 89 1.77 -11.48 5.00
C ASN A 89 0.27 -11.42 4.63
N PRO A 90 -0.11 -10.77 3.52
CA PRO A 90 -1.52 -10.56 3.20
C PRO A 90 -2.28 -11.87 2.90
N ALA A 91 -1.60 -12.92 2.44
CA ALA A 91 -2.23 -14.21 2.22
C ALA A 91 -2.74 -14.82 3.54
N GLY A 92 -1.96 -14.72 4.62
CA GLY A 92 -2.38 -15.17 5.96
C GLY A 92 -3.47 -14.28 6.56
N THR A 93 -3.34 -12.96 6.45
CA THR A 93 -4.32 -12.00 6.98
C THR A 93 -5.69 -12.13 6.28
N LEU A 94 -5.71 -12.34 4.97
CA LEU A 94 -6.94 -12.41 4.17
C LEU A 94 -7.57 -13.80 4.10
N ASP A 95 -6.94 -14.81 4.74
CA ASP A 95 -7.47 -16.18 4.81
C ASP A 95 -8.84 -16.25 5.54
N VAL A 96 -9.14 -15.27 6.39
CA VAL A 96 -10.45 -15.12 7.06
C VAL A 96 -11.62 -14.95 6.07
N TYR A 97 -11.33 -14.61 4.81
CA TYR A 97 -12.33 -14.52 3.75
C TYR A 97 -12.51 -15.82 2.96
N GLU A 98 -11.77 -16.89 3.32
CA GLU A 98 -11.97 -18.19 2.71
C GLU A 98 -13.39 -18.72 2.98
N GLY A 99 -14.11 -19.09 1.92
CA GLY A 99 -15.49 -19.57 2.03
C GLY A 99 -16.55 -18.51 2.24
N VAL A 100 -16.18 -17.23 2.22
CA VAL A 100 -17.11 -16.09 2.23
C VAL A 100 -17.57 -15.81 0.80
N ASP A 101 -18.88 -15.82 0.56
CA ASP A 101 -19.44 -15.61 -0.79
C ASP A 101 -19.06 -14.24 -1.37
N PHE A 102 -19.14 -13.18 -0.54
CA PHE A 102 -18.87 -11.80 -0.96
C PHE A 102 -18.20 -11.00 0.16
N VAL A 103 -17.20 -10.22 -0.23
CA VAL A 103 -16.60 -9.17 0.60
C VAL A 103 -17.31 -7.84 0.30
N THR A 104 -17.54 -7.04 1.33
CA THR A 104 -18.15 -5.71 1.18
C THR A 104 -17.07 -4.64 1.13
N ASN A 105 -17.08 -3.80 0.10
CA ASN A 105 -16.20 -2.65 0.01
C ASN A 105 -16.55 -1.61 1.09
N HIS A 106 -15.55 -1.14 1.80
CA HIS A 106 -15.72 -0.18 2.91
C HIS A 106 -16.15 1.20 2.42
N TYR A 107 -15.75 1.58 1.19
CA TYR A 107 -16.03 2.90 0.63
C TYR A 107 -17.47 3.05 0.14
N ASP A 108 -17.88 2.20 -0.81
CA ASP A 108 -19.17 2.34 -1.51
C ASP A 108 -20.22 1.28 -1.17
N LYS A 109 -19.86 0.33 -0.27
CA LYS A 109 -20.69 -0.81 0.15
C LYS A 109 -21.03 -1.79 -0.97
N SER A 110 -20.38 -1.69 -2.13
CA SER A 110 -20.48 -2.71 -3.18
C SER A 110 -19.93 -4.05 -2.70
N ARG A 111 -20.34 -5.14 -3.35
CA ARG A 111 -19.90 -6.49 -3.02
C ARG A 111 -19.08 -7.06 -4.17
N PHE A 112 -18.03 -7.79 -3.81
CA PHE A 112 -17.18 -8.48 -4.77
C PHE A 112 -16.78 -9.86 -4.25
N GLU A 113 -16.53 -10.77 -5.18
CA GLU A 113 -15.99 -12.10 -4.88
C GLU A 113 -14.50 -12.00 -4.56
N PHE A 114 -14.07 -12.64 -3.47
CA PHE A 114 -12.66 -12.79 -3.15
C PHE A 114 -12.41 -14.22 -2.67
N ASN A 115 -11.84 -15.04 -3.54
CA ASN A 115 -11.74 -16.48 -3.35
C ASN A 115 -10.30 -16.94 -3.10
N GLN A 116 -10.13 -18.22 -2.84
CA GLN A 116 -8.86 -18.88 -2.53
C GLN A 116 -7.79 -18.70 -3.62
N ASN A 117 -8.19 -18.59 -4.90
CA ASN A 117 -7.22 -18.34 -5.97
C ASN A 117 -6.66 -16.91 -5.90
N HIS A 118 -7.49 -15.94 -5.49
CA HIS A 118 -7.05 -14.56 -5.27
C HIS A 118 -6.07 -14.50 -4.08
N ILE A 119 -6.36 -15.17 -2.97
CA ILE A 119 -5.47 -15.25 -1.80
C ILE A 119 -4.13 -15.90 -2.18
N LYS A 120 -4.18 -17.05 -2.88
CA LYS A 120 -2.96 -17.75 -3.33
C LYS A 120 -2.11 -16.91 -4.28
N SER A 121 -2.74 -16.09 -5.12
CA SER A 121 -2.01 -15.23 -6.07
C SER A 121 -1.18 -14.14 -5.39
N LEU A 122 -1.50 -13.74 -4.16
CA LEU A 122 -0.71 -12.78 -3.39
C LEU A 122 0.72 -13.27 -3.15
N LYS A 123 0.92 -14.59 -3.02
CA LYS A 123 2.26 -15.17 -2.83
C LYS A 123 3.23 -14.87 -3.98
N ASN A 124 2.72 -14.59 -5.19
CA ASN A 124 3.55 -14.23 -6.34
C ASN A 124 4.24 -12.86 -6.17
N TYR A 125 3.77 -12.06 -5.22
CA TYR A 125 4.21 -10.67 -4.99
C TYR A 125 4.91 -10.50 -3.63
N GLU A 126 5.20 -11.59 -2.93
CA GLU A 126 6.00 -11.57 -1.72
C GLU A 126 7.44 -11.12 -2.05
N VAL A 127 7.99 -10.28 -1.19
CA VAL A 127 9.38 -9.79 -1.29
C VAL A 127 10.18 -10.43 -0.18
N ASP A 128 11.06 -11.37 -0.53
CA ASP A 128 11.95 -12.02 0.44
C ASP A 128 13.16 -11.14 0.80
N PHE A 129 13.62 -10.33 -0.14
CA PHE A 129 14.78 -9.47 0.03
C PHE A 129 14.53 -8.07 -0.55
N ILE A 130 14.78 -7.04 0.27
CA ILE A 130 14.68 -5.63 -0.13
C ILE A 130 16.03 -5.20 -0.70
N LYS A 131 16.06 -4.87 -1.99
CA LYS A 131 17.32 -4.57 -2.72
C LYS A 131 17.96 -3.26 -2.26
N ASN A 132 17.13 -2.24 -2.05
CA ASN A 132 17.56 -0.88 -1.69
C ASN A 132 16.70 -0.37 -0.53
N PRO A 133 16.99 -0.75 0.74
CA PRO A 133 16.17 -0.37 1.89
C PRO A 133 16.02 1.15 2.07
N GLU A 134 17.00 1.92 1.64
CA GLU A 134 16.98 3.40 1.65
C GLU A 134 15.89 4.01 0.78
N ASN A 135 15.30 3.23 -0.13
CA ASN A 135 14.16 3.65 -0.96
C ASN A 135 12.81 3.50 -0.24
N PHE A 136 12.80 3.08 1.02
CA PHE A 136 11.56 2.83 1.74
C PHE A 136 11.49 3.65 3.03
N LEU A 137 10.37 4.35 3.21
CA LEU A 137 9.95 4.95 4.47
C LEU A 137 8.74 4.16 4.98
N THR A 138 8.89 3.51 6.12
CA THR A 138 7.84 2.71 6.75
C THR A 138 7.26 3.43 7.96
N LEU A 139 5.95 3.59 7.99
CA LEU A 139 5.19 4.23 9.07
C LEU A 139 4.25 3.20 9.70
N LEU A 140 4.40 2.95 11.00
CA LEU A 140 3.60 1.98 11.75
C LEU A 140 2.95 2.66 12.97
N GLN A 141 1.75 2.22 13.33
CA GLN A 141 1.10 2.55 14.60
C GLN A 141 0.86 1.25 15.38
N GLU A 142 1.22 1.26 16.69
CA GLU A 142 1.23 0.05 17.53
C GLU A 142 -0.17 -0.52 17.80
N ASP A 143 -1.20 0.35 17.87
CA ASP A 143 -2.58 -0.07 18.13
C ASP A 143 -3.35 -0.40 16.84
N ASP A 144 -2.65 -0.83 15.77
CA ASP A 144 -3.28 -1.39 14.57
C ASP A 144 -4.09 -2.63 14.92
N GLU A 145 -5.42 -2.54 14.87
CA GLU A 145 -6.35 -3.58 15.27
C GLU A 145 -6.56 -4.69 14.19
N VAL A 146 -5.95 -4.51 13.02
CA VAL A 146 -6.07 -5.44 11.88
C VAL A 146 -4.79 -6.23 11.63
N LEU A 147 -3.65 -5.57 11.73
CA LEU A 147 -2.33 -6.12 11.45
C LEU A 147 -1.45 -6.04 12.70
N ASP A 148 -0.75 -7.10 13.03
CA ASP A 148 0.32 -7.04 14.03
C ASP A 148 1.49 -6.22 13.46
N PHE A 149 1.69 -5.02 14.01
CA PHE A 149 2.74 -4.11 13.55
C PHE A 149 4.15 -4.71 13.72
N THR A 150 4.33 -5.66 14.65
CA THR A 150 5.62 -6.29 14.89
C THR A 150 6.09 -7.13 13.71
N GLU A 151 5.17 -7.78 12.96
CA GLU A 151 5.51 -8.49 11.73
C GLU A 151 6.07 -7.54 10.66
N ALA A 152 5.46 -6.36 10.51
CA ALA A 152 5.94 -5.34 9.58
C ALA A 152 7.25 -4.71 10.07
N ALA A 153 7.38 -4.44 11.36
CA ALA A 153 8.60 -3.89 11.95
C ALA A 153 9.80 -4.81 11.76
N GLU A 154 9.62 -6.13 11.97
CA GLU A 154 10.67 -7.13 11.75
C GLU A 154 11.03 -7.25 10.26
N LYS A 155 10.03 -7.39 9.37
CA LYS A 155 10.24 -7.55 7.93
C LYS A 155 10.92 -6.34 7.29
N LEU A 156 10.67 -5.14 7.80
CA LEU A 156 11.09 -3.87 7.22
C LEU A 156 12.15 -3.14 8.08
N GLU A 157 12.83 -3.86 8.98
CA GLU A 157 13.79 -3.28 9.94
C GLU A 157 14.95 -2.50 9.29
N GLU A 158 15.33 -2.87 8.06
CA GLU A 158 16.40 -2.21 7.30
C GLU A 158 15.93 -0.89 6.63
N THR A 159 14.63 -0.60 6.59
CA THR A 159 14.07 0.62 5.98
C THR A 159 14.16 1.82 6.93
N GLU A 160 13.87 3.04 6.46
CA GLU A 160 13.62 4.15 7.35
C GLU A 160 12.28 3.89 8.08
N LEU A 161 12.35 3.38 9.31
CA LEU A 161 11.22 2.90 10.09
C LEU A 161 10.82 3.89 11.18
N ILE A 162 9.54 4.24 11.22
CA ILE A 162 8.93 5.05 12.28
C ILE A 162 7.77 4.26 12.87
N ILE A 163 7.83 4.04 14.18
CA ILE A 163 6.77 3.37 14.95
C ILE A 163 6.22 4.38 15.94
N GLU A 164 4.90 4.53 15.98
CA GLU A 164 4.19 5.40 16.90
C GLU A 164 3.37 4.59 17.89
N GLU A 165 3.41 4.99 19.15
CA GLU A 165 2.53 4.47 20.19
C GLU A 165 1.08 4.88 19.91
N GLY A 166 0.13 3.94 20.07
CA GLY A 166 -1.29 4.18 19.82
C GLY A 166 -1.68 4.12 18.34
N GLY A 167 -2.71 4.89 17.99
CA GLY A 167 -3.25 4.99 16.63
C GLY A 167 -4.21 3.87 16.26
N ASN A 168 -4.28 3.50 14.97
CA ASN A 168 -5.15 2.45 14.45
C ASN A 168 -4.74 2.00 13.05
N HIS A 169 -5.42 0.99 12.48
CA HIS A 169 -5.13 0.47 11.13
C HIS A 169 -5.19 1.53 10.03
N SER A 170 -6.09 2.50 10.16
CA SER A 170 -6.22 3.59 9.19
C SER A 170 -5.05 4.57 9.21
N PHE A 171 -4.15 4.46 10.17
CA PHE A 171 -3.06 5.38 10.48
C PHE A 171 -3.59 6.79 10.83
N GLU A 172 -3.84 6.99 12.10
CA GLU A 172 -4.41 8.24 12.62
C GLU A 172 -3.46 9.41 12.38
N ASP A 173 -4.02 10.56 11.97
CA ASP A 173 -3.29 11.81 11.74
C ASP A 173 -2.09 11.69 10.78
N ILE A 174 -2.21 10.95 9.70
CA ILE A 174 -1.17 10.74 8.68
C ILE A 174 -0.63 12.07 8.10
N GLU A 175 -1.41 13.14 8.14
CA GLU A 175 -1.07 14.47 7.63
C GLU A 175 0.19 15.04 8.28
N ARG A 176 0.50 14.66 9.52
CA ARG A 176 1.75 15.03 10.22
C ARG A 176 3.00 14.64 9.45
N TYR A 177 2.90 13.57 8.65
CA TYR A 177 4.01 13.00 7.88
C TYR A 177 4.13 13.54 6.47
N PHE A 178 3.15 14.30 5.96
CA PHE A 178 3.17 14.73 4.55
C PHE A 178 4.42 15.53 4.17
N ARG A 179 4.89 16.40 5.08
CA ARG A 179 6.15 17.12 4.86
C ARG A 179 7.36 16.18 4.81
N LYS A 180 7.40 15.17 5.69
CA LYS A 180 8.47 14.16 5.70
C LYS A 180 8.42 13.33 4.41
N ILE A 181 7.25 12.87 4.00
CA ILE A 181 7.02 12.13 2.76
C ILE A 181 7.49 12.95 1.54
N SER A 182 7.09 14.23 1.47
CA SER A 182 7.54 15.13 0.40
C SER A 182 9.06 15.31 0.37
N THR A 183 9.70 15.36 1.54
CA THR A 183 11.17 15.46 1.63
C THR A 183 11.85 14.15 1.24
N PHE A 184 11.28 13.01 1.62
CA PHE A 184 11.80 11.69 1.29
C PHE A 184 11.79 11.43 -0.23
N PHE A 185 10.81 11.90 -0.96
CA PHE A 185 10.71 11.71 -2.41
C PHE A 185 11.67 12.60 -3.24
N ARG A 186 12.24 13.61 -2.64
CA ARG A 186 13.26 14.46 -3.26
C ARG A 186 14.66 13.85 -3.11
#